data_d46fe95295397be768a265cd2a4ced00
#
_entry.id   d46fe95295397be768a265cd2a4ced00
#
_cell.length_a   1.000
_cell.length_b   1.000
_cell.length_c   1.000
_cell.angle_alpha   90.00
_cell.angle_beta   90.00
_cell.angle_gamma   90.00
#
_symmetry.space_group_name_H-M   'P 1'
#
loop_
_entity.id
_entity.type
_entity.pdbx_description
1 polymer ?
#
loop_
_entity_poly.entity_id
_entity_poly.type
_entity_poly.pdbx_seq_one_letter_code
_entity_poly.pdbx_strand_id
1 'polypeptide(L)'
;MNKIPAFDIQSAYDVLHRSFPAHKTAPVIGLTGNFRDGDCTLAEGYYQSVLKAGGVPIILPPYEETDALINSLEHLDGLLLTGGADINPLYWGEDPVKELHGINPRRDKQELLLVKLAADRQIPILGICRGIQTMTAALGGTLYQDIHSQMDTELIKHDQDLDRSFASHTVQIEKDTLLYNLFDTDVLAVNSFHHQAVKEAAPGFRVCARSSDGVIEAVESTEYKSMLGVQWHPECFILRGDECMMPLFGWLVKEAASFKEAKRLHGRIITLDSHCDTPMFFDQQINFATRDPKILVDLHKMTEGHLDATIMVAYLKQMERTDEALLAATAKADRILNEIEEMVARNCTAVDLAYTPSDLYRLKLQGKKAIMLGIENGYAIGKDIRNVERFRKRGVVYMTLC
;
A
#
# COMPACT_ATOMS: atom_id res chain seq x y z
N MET A 1 13.87 -33.38 41.14
CA MET A 1 13.91 -31.91 41.23
C MET A 1 12.48 -31.39 41.29
N ASN A 2 12.11 -30.66 42.31
CA ASN A 2 10.80 -30.01 42.35
C ASN A 2 10.77 -28.95 41.24
N LYS A 3 9.93 -29.14 40.23
CA LYS A 3 9.73 -28.16 39.18
C LYS A 3 9.08 -26.92 39.79
N ILE A 4 9.67 -25.74 39.59
CA ILE A 4 9.06 -24.47 39.95
C ILE A 4 8.01 -24.15 38.88
N PRO A 5 6.69 -24.06 39.19
CA PRO A 5 5.64 -23.98 38.17
C PRO A 5 5.82 -22.83 37.17
N ALA A 6 6.28 -21.66 37.65
CA ALA A 6 6.52 -20.49 36.80
C ALA A 6 7.67 -20.67 35.76
N PHE A 7 8.51 -21.71 35.92
CA PHE A 7 9.65 -22.01 35.06
C PHE A 7 9.51 -23.40 34.37
N ASP A 8 8.31 -23.98 34.39
CA ASP A 8 8.06 -25.26 33.72
C ASP A 8 7.68 -25.04 32.25
N ILE A 9 8.70 -24.78 31.45
CA ILE A 9 8.54 -24.56 30.01
C ILE A 9 7.99 -25.78 29.28
N GLN A 10 8.25 -27.00 29.78
CA GLN A 10 7.73 -28.21 29.17
C GLN A 10 6.20 -28.29 29.28
N SER A 11 5.65 -27.97 30.48
CA SER A 11 4.20 -27.91 30.63
C SER A 11 3.55 -26.85 29.73
N ALA A 12 4.19 -25.66 29.59
CA ALA A 12 3.73 -24.64 28.66
C ALA A 12 3.78 -25.12 27.20
N TYR A 13 4.86 -25.78 26.79
CA TYR A 13 5.01 -26.37 25.47
C TYR A 13 3.93 -27.46 25.19
N ASP A 14 3.68 -28.33 26.14
CA ASP A 14 2.68 -29.38 26.03
C ASP A 14 1.25 -28.83 25.86
N VAL A 15 0.94 -27.69 26.50
CA VAL A 15 -0.35 -26.99 26.32
C VAL A 15 -0.55 -26.57 24.87
N LEU A 16 0.49 -26.06 24.19
CA LEU A 16 0.40 -25.62 22.78
C LEU A 16 0.11 -26.78 21.83
N HIS A 17 0.40 -28.03 22.22
CA HIS A 17 0.25 -29.22 21.38
C HIS A 17 -0.97 -30.08 21.74
N ARG A 18 -1.77 -29.68 22.76
CA ARG A 18 -2.96 -30.45 23.18
C ARG A 18 -4.10 -30.43 22.16
N SER A 19 -4.14 -29.44 21.31
CA SER A 19 -5.14 -29.35 20.26
C SER A 19 -4.49 -28.96 18.94
N PHE A 20 -5.01 -29.51 17.85
CA PHE A 20 -4.61 -29.06 16.52
C PHE A 20 -5.01 -27.58 16.38
N PRO A 21 -4.09 -26.68 16.00
CA PRO A 21 -4.44 -25.27 15.90
C PRO A 21 -5.57 -25.11 14.86
N ALA A 22 -6.67 -24.52 15.25
CA ALA A 22 -7.66 -24.06 14.29
C ALA A 22 -6.96 -23.07 13.34
N HIS A 23 -6.98 -23.36 12.04
CA HIS A 23 -6.28 -22.58 11.02
C HIS A 23 -6.90 -21.20 10.78
N LYS A 24 -7.12 -20.44 11.83
CA LYS A 24 -7.36 -19.00 11.71
C LYS A 24 -6.01 -18.31 11.76
N THR A 25 -5.42 -18.14 10.60
CA THR A 25 -4.20 -17.35 10.49
C THR A 25 -4.57 -15.88 10.69
N ALA A 26 -4.29 -15.32 11.87
CA ALA A 26 -4.43 -13.91 12.14
C ALA A 26 -3.57 -13.09 11.15
N PRO A 27 -4.00 -11.88 10.77
CA PRO A 27 -3.21 -11.02 9.90
C PRO A 27 -1.93 -10.55 10.60
N VAL A 28 -0.86 -10.41 9.82
CA VAL A 28 0.45 -9.95 10.28
C VAL A 28 0.53 -8.45 10.09
N ILE A 29 0.73 -7.73 11.20
CA ILE A 29 0.84 -6.26 11.21
C ILE A 29 2.29 -5.88 11.47
N GLY A 30 2.91 -5.17 10.50
CA GLY A 30 4.23 -4.56 10.70
C GLY A 30 4.11 -3.29 11.55
N LEU A 31 4.90 -3.16 12.59
CA LEU A 31 4.98 -1.99 13.44
C LEU A 31 6.35 -1.33 13.25
N THR A 32 6.38 -0.05 12.88
CA THR A 32 7.66 0.65 12.73
C THR A 32 8.30 0.91 14.09
N GLY A 33 9.55 0.45 14.25
CA GLY A 33 10.32 0.66 15.47
C GLY A 33 10.97 2.04 15.50
N ASN A 34 11.14 2.59 16.69
CA ASN A 34 11.97 3.75 16.92
C ASN A 34 13.45 3.32 17.01
N PHE A 35 14.37 4.23 16.71
CA PHE A 35 15.80 3.99 16.80
C PHE A 35 16.40 5.00 17.78
N ARG A 36 16.93 4.52 18.88
CA ARG A 36 17.54 5.35 19.93
C ARG A 36 18.79 4.68 20.47
N ASP A 37 19.89 5.43 20.53
CA ASP A 37 21.15 4.99 21.13
C ASP A 37 21.71 3.66 20.59
N GLY A 38 21.43 3.35 19.30
CA GLY A 38 21.83 2.10 18.66
C GLY A 38 20.80 0.98 18.75
N ASP A 39 19.73 1.14 19.53
CA ASP A 39 18.71 0.14 19.77
C ASP A 39 17.41 0.45 18.98
N CYS A 40 16.77 -0.61 18.47
CA CYS A 40 15.40 -0.54 18.01
C CYS A 40 14.45 -0.66 19.22
N THR A 41 13.61 0.34 19.45
CA THR A 41 12.67 0.40 20.57
C THR A 41 11.23 0.57 20.09
N LEU A 42 10.28 0.01 20.83
CA LEU A 42 8.85 0.16 20.60
C LEU A 42 8.09 0.20 21.93
N ALA A 43 7.21 1.19 22.10
CA ALA A 43 6.35 1.25 23.27
C ALA A 43 5.35 0.09 23.29
N GLU A 44 5.13 -0.48 24.49
CA GLU A 44 4.31 -1.67 24.69
C GLU A 44 2.87 -1.51 24.18
N GLY A 45 2.28 -0.32 24.34
CA GLY A 45 0.91 -0.04 23.93
C GLY A 45 0.61 -0.39 22.48
N TYR A 46 1.53 -0.16 21.55
CA TYR A 46 1.33 -0.45 20.12
C TYR A 46 1.11 -1.94 19.85
N TYR A 47 2.05 -2.81 20.29
CA TYR A 47 1.92 -4.23 19.98
C TYR A 47 0.84 -4.92 20.82
N GLN A 48 0.58 -4.47 22.06
CA GLN A 48 -0.52 -4.97 22.86
C GLN A 48 -1.89 -4.63 22.26
N SER A 49 -2.05 -3.45 21.69
CA SER A 49 -3.29 -3.06 21.00
C SER A 49 -3.55 -3.94 19.77
N VAL A 50 -2.52 -4.24 18.96
CA VAL A 50 -2.63 -5.15 17.82
C VAL A 50 -2.99 -6.57 18.28
N LEU A 51 -2.35 -7.09 19.34
CA LEU A 51 -2.67 -8.40 19.91
C LEU A 51 -4.11 -8.48 20.39
N LYS A 52 -4.58 -7.46 21.14
CA LYS A 52 -5.97 -7.38 21.62
C LYS A 52 -6.98 -7.32 20.47
N ALA A 53 -6.63 -6.67 19.37
CA ALA A 53 -7.45 -6.63 18.15
C ALA A 53 -7.43 -7.96 17.37
N GLY A 54 -6.59 -8.93 17.74
CA GLY A 54 -6.49 -10.24 17.08
C GLY A 54 -5.49 -10.30 15.93
N GLY A 55 -4.60 -9.32 15.78
CA GLY A 55 -3.48 -9.30 14.85
C GLY A 55 -2.20 -9.91 15.43
N VAL A 56 -1.23 -10.23 14.58
CA VAL A 56 0.12 -10.66 14.93
C VAL A 56 1.09 -9.51 14.70
N PRO A 57 1.62 -8.84 15.73
CA PRO A 57 2.55 -7.73 15.57
C PRO A 57 3.97 -8.24 15.24
N ILE A 58 4.61 -7.62 14.25
CA ILE A 58 6.03 -7.81 13.93
C ILE A 58 6.70 -6.43 13.91
N ILE A 59 7.78 -6.27 14.68
CA ILE A 59 8.52 -5.01 14.74
C ILE A 59 9.45 -4.93 13.52
N LEU A 60 9.36 -3.82 12.79
CA LEU A 60 10.24 -3.48 11.68
C LEU A 60 11.32 -2.53 12.22
N PRO A 61 12.57 -2.99 12.42
CA PRO A 61 13.65 -2.08 12.81
C PRO A 61 13.99 -1.12 11.67
N PRO A 62 14.52 0.08 11.95
CA PRO A 62 14.98 1.00 10.92
C PRO A 62 16.22 0.45 10.19
N TYR A 63 16.04 -0.08 8.98
CA TYR A 63 17.10 -0.53 8.07
C TYR A 63 17.02 0.21 6.73
N GLU A 64 18.11 0.29 6.00
CA GLU A 64 18.25 1.09 4.78
C GLU A 64 18.19 0.26 3.50
N GLU A 65 18.29 -1.06 3.61
CA GLU A 65 18.34 -1.99 2.49
C GLU A 65 16.97 -2.09 1.80
N THR A 66 16.90 -1.58 0.57
CA THR A 66 15.64 -1.47 -0.20
C THR A 66 15.00 -2.84 -0.46
N ASP A 67 15.82 -3.86 -0.77
CA ASP A 67 15.31 -5.21 -1.02
C ASP A 67 14.69 -5.82 0.24
N ALA A 68 15.26 -5.52 1.42
CA ALA A 68 14.69 -5.94 2.68
C ALA A 68 13.35 -5.26 2.97
N LEU A 69 13.18 -3.97 2.59
CA LEU A 69 11.90 -3.25 2.69
C LEU A 69 10.82 -3.92 1.86
N ILE A 70 11.10 -4.19 0.58
CA ILE A 70 10.16 -4.82 -0.34
C ILE A 70 9.77 -6.21 0.17
N ASN A 71 10.78 -7.03 0.53
CA ASN A 71 10.55 -8.37 1.05
C ASN A 71 9.73 -8.36 2.35
N SER A 72 9.94 -7.39 3.24
CA SER A 72 9.13 -7.25 4.45
C SER A 72 7.66 -7.04 4.12
N LEU A 73 7.34 -6.17 3.15
CA LEU A 73 5.95 -5.89 2.75
C LEU A 73 5.24 -7.13 2.19
N GLU A 74 5.95 -8.02 1.50
CA GLU A 74 5.36 -9.28 1.00
C GLU A 74 4.86 -10.19 2.14
N HIS A 75 5.46 -10.09 3.33
CA HIS A 75 5.08 -10.87 4.52
C HIS A 75 4.05 -10.17 5.42
N LEU A 76 3.73 -8.90 5.17
CA LEU A 76 2.77 -8.14 5.96
C LEU A 76 1.38 -8.16 5.32
N ASP A 77 0.39 -8.05 6.19
CA ASP A 77 -1.02 -7.91 5.81
C ASP A 77 -1.55 -6.52 6.18
N GLY A 78 -0.85 -5.77 7.03
CA GLY A 78 -1.13 -4.39 7.42
C GLY A 78 0.09 -3.70 8.00
N LEU A 79 0.06 -2.38 8.10
CA LEU A 79 1.15 -1.54 8.60
C LEU A 79 0.63 -0.57 9.67
N LEU A 80 1.31 -0.51 10.82
CA LEU A 80 1.12 0.46 11.87
C LEU A 80 2.35 1.37 11.96
N LEU A 81 2.21 2.63 11.58
CA LEU A 81 3.25 3.65 11.75
C LEU A 81 3.12 4.25 13.14
N THR A 82 4.18 4.15 13.93
CA THR A 82 4.18 4.53 15.33
C THR A 82 4.63 5.97 15.56
N GLY A 83 4.32 6.52 16.74
CA GLY A 83 4.82 7.82 17.19
C GLY A 83 6.34 7.88 17.28
N GLY A 84 6.91 9.07 17.47
CA GLY A 84 8.37 9.22 17.58
C GLY A 84 8.85 10.65 17.37
N ALA A 85 10.14 10.79 17.06
CA ALA A 85 10.83 12.04 16.79
C ALA A 85 10.30 12.74 15.52
N ASP A 86 10.65 14.01 15.34
CA ASP A 86 10.26 14.81 14.19
C ASP A 86 10.76 14.23 12.87
N ILE A 87 10.10 14.59 11.78
CA ILE A 87 10.51 14.22 10.43
C ILE A 87 11.31 15.37 9.81
N ASN A 88 12.35 15.04 9.07
CA ASN A 88 13.17 16.03 8.38
C ASN A 88 12.35 16.79 7.33
N PRO A 89 12.20 18.13 7.46
CA PRO A 89 11.35 18.94 6.58
C PRO A 89 11.84 19.00 5.14
N LEU A 90 13.08 18.67 4.85
CA LEU A 90 13.59 18.56 3.48
C LEU A 90 12.82 17.55 2.63
N TYR A 91 12.10 16.60 3.24
CA TYR A 91 11.27 15.64 2.48
C TYR A 91 10.00 16.27 1.86
N TRP A 92 9.55 17.43 2.34
CA TRP A 92 8.48 18.22 1.69
C TRP A 92 8.97 19.59 1.21
N GLY A 93 10.30 19.78 1.09
CA GLY A 93 10.92 20.91 0.42
C GLY A 93 11.02 22.19 1.27
N GLU A 94 10.95 22.08 2.60
CA GLU A 94 11.13 23.18 3.53
C GLU A 94 12.48 23.12 4.25
N ASP A 95 13.05 24.29 4.59
CA ASP A 95 14.19 24.37 5.50
C ASP A 95 13.72 24.19 6.96
N PRO A 96 14.55 23.62 7.85
CA PRO A 96 14.19 23.42 9.25
C PRO A 96 14.01 24.75 9.99
N VAL A 97 12.88 24.88 10.73
CA VAL A 97 12.69 25.99 11.67
C VAL A 97 13.47 25.74 12.95
N LYS A 98 13.65 26.81 13.74
CA LYS A 98 14.44 26.75 14.99
C LYS A 98 13.85 25.79 16.02
N GLU A 99 12.54 25.65 16.03
CA GLU A 99 11.75 24.84 16.97
C GLU A 99 11.68 23.36 16.58
N LEU A 100 12.28 22.95 15.45
CA LEU A 100 12.39 21.53 15.08
C LEU A 100 13.20 20.78 16.12
N HIS A 101 12.68 19.66 16.60
CA HIS A 101 13.38 18.80 17.54
C HIS A 101 14.28 17.77 16.83
N GLY A 102 14.73 16.75 17.57
CA GLY A 102 15.60 15.72 17.02
C GLY A 102 14.91 14.88 15.93
N ILE A 103 15.59 14.67 14.80
CA ILE A 103 15.17 13.84 13.68
C ILE A 103 15.94 12.52 13.67
N ASN A 104 15.36 11.49 13.03
CA ASN A 104 16.00 10.21 12.79
C ASN A 104 16.04 9.89 11.30
N PRO A 105 17.13 10.24 10.57
CA PRO A 105 17.18 10.12 9.12
C PRO A 105 16.99 8.69 8.59
N ARG A 106 17.43 7.66 9.33
CA ARG A 106 17.24 6.26 8.93
C ARG A 106 15.77 5.88 8.99
N ARG A 107 15.11 6.22 10.09
CA ARG A 107 13.69 5.98 10.27
C ARG A 107 12.85 6.77 9.28
N ASP A 108 13.19 8.04 9.04
CA ASP A 108 12.50 8.90 8.06
C ASP A 108 12.51 8.24 6.69
N LYS A 109 13.71 7.91 6.17
CA LYS A 109 13.86 7.30 4.85
C LYS A 109 13.09 5.99 4.73
N GLN A 110 13.23 5.11 5.73
CA GLN A 110 12.54 3.83 5.72
C GLN A 110 11.03 3.98 5.72
N GLU A 111 10.47 4.77 6.66
CA GLU A 111 9.03 4.89 6.80
C GLU A 111 8.38 5.60 5.62
N LEU A 112 9.01 6.64 5.07
CA LEU A 112 8.52 7.32 3.87
C LEU A 112 8.47 6.37 2.67
N LEU A 113 9.48 5.50 2.50
CA LEU A 113 9.48 4.46 1.46
C LEU A 113 8.43 3.38 1.75
N LEU A 114 8.31 2.91 3.00
CA LEU A 114 7.30 1.92 3.39
C LEU A 114 5.88 2.41 3.07
N VAL A 115 5.56 3.68 3.37
CA VAL A 115 4.25 4.26 3.06
C VAL A 115 3.98 4.22 1.55
N LYS A 116 4.92 4.68 0.73
CA LYS A 116 4.75 4.68 -0.75
C LYS A 116 4.55 3.26 -1.29
N LEU A 117 5.43 2.34 -0.89
CA LEU A 117 5.38 0.95 -1.35
C LEU A 117 4.13 0.19 -0.84
N ALA A 118 3.67 0.48 0.37
CA ALA A 118 2.46 -0.09 0.94
C ALA A 118 1.19 0.48 0.27
N ALA A 119 1.18 1.80 -0.01
CA ALA A 119 0.09 2.45 -0.75
C ALA A 119 -0.07 1.86 -2.16
N ASP A 120 1.03 1.69 -2.90
CA ASP A 120 1.03 1.04 -4.22
C ASP A 120 0.44 -0.38 -4.19
N ARG A 121 0.65 -1.11 -3.09
CA ARG A 121 0.13 -2.47 -2.86
C ARG A 121 -1.25 -2.51 -2.23
N GLN A 122 -1.83 -1.36 -1.88
CA GLN A 122 -3.09 -1.25 -1.13
C GLN A 122 -3.06 -1.99 0.23
N ILE A 123 -1.89 -2.06 0.87
CA ILE A 123 -1.74 -2.59 2.22
C ILE A 123 -2.39 -1.61 3.20
N PRO A 124 -3.28 -2.05 4.11
CA PRO A 124 -3.89 -1.17 5.10
C PRO A 124 -2.87 -0.51 6.02
N ILE A 125 -3.02 0.79 6.26
CA ILE A 125 -2.11 1.58 7.10
C ILE A 125 -2.90 2.33 8.17
N LEU A 126 -2.46 2.22 9.43
CA LEU A 126 -2.82 3.12 10.51
C LEU A 126 -1.59 3.93 10.92
N GLY A 127 -1.67 5.25 10.84
CA GLY A 127 -0.62 6.16 11.30
C GLY A 127 -0.99 6.80 12.64
N ILE A 128 -0.11 6.73 13.65
CA ILE A 128 -0.33 7.29 14.99
C ILE A 128 0.72 8.35 15.28
N CYS A 129 0.30 9.57 15.62
CA CYS A 129 1.13 10.73 15.98
C CYS A 129 2.13 11.04 14.83
N ARG A 130 3.42 10.74 15.00
CA ARG A 130 4.38 10.82 13.90
C ARG A 130 3.94 10.02 12.67
N GLY A 131 3.18 8.93 12.86
CA GLY A 131 2.69 8.09 11.76
C GLY A 131 1.73 8.81 10.79
N ILE A 132 0.80 9.66 11.26
CA ILE A 132 -0.03 10.49 10.38
C ILE A 132 0.82 11.49 9.59
N GLN A 133 1.86 12.04 10.24
CA GLN A 133 2.79 13.00 9.66
C GLN A 133 3.64 12.32 8.56
N THR A 134 4.15 11.10 8.84
CA THR A 134 4.88 10.29 7.86
C THR A 134 4.04 9.96 6.64
N MET A 135 2.77 9.56 6.83
CA MET A 135 1.83 9.32 5.72
C MET A 135 1.65 10.58 4.87
N THR A 136 1.43 11.71 5.53
CA THR A 136 1.22 13.00 4.86
C THR A 136 2.43 13.40 4.04
N ALA A 137 3.62 13.41 4.63
CA ALA A 137 4.86 13.80 3.95
C ALA A 137 5.23 12.83 2.81
N ALA A 138 5.06 11.52 3.02
CA ALA A 138 5.36 10.51 2.00
C ALA A 138 4.51 10.64 0.74
N LEU A 139 3.26 11.07 0.87
CA LEU A 139 2.28 11.11 -0.21
C LEU A 139 2.04 12.53 -0.77
N GLY A 140 2.88 13.50 -0.38
CA GLY A 140 2.93 14.83 -1.00
C GLY A 140 2.14 15.91 -0.30
N GLY A 141 1.75 15.70 0.95
CA GLY A 141 1.25 16.74 1.84
C GLY A 141 2.38 17.46 2.59
N THR A 142 2.02 18.44 3.43
CA THR A 142 2.97 19.24 4.21
C THR A 142 2.64 19.24 5.69
N LEU A 143 3.62 19.61 6.52
CA LEU A 143 3.50 19.62 7.97
C LEU A 143 3.80 21.00 8.54
N TYR A 144 3.16 21.35 9.65
CA TYR A 144 3.71 22.33 10.58
C TYR A 144 4.86 21.66 11.34
N GLN A 145 6.06 22.23 11.22
CA GLN A 145 7.24 21.78 11.94
C GLN A 145 7.15 22.09 13.43
N ASP A 146 6.41 23.14 13.77
CA ASP A 146 6.00 23.53 15.11
C ASP A 146 4.73 24.36 15.03
N ILE A 147 3.63 23.87 15.61
CA ILE A 147 2.34 24.58 15.57
C ILE A 147 2.37 25.90 16.30
N HIS A 148 3.17 26.02 17.38
CA HIS A 148 3.23 27.24 18.20
C HIS A 148 3.89 28.41 17.47
N SER A 149 4.88 28.17 16.62
CA SER A 149 5.61 29.19 15.88
C SER A 149 5.04 29.47 14.47
N GLN A 150 4.28 28.52 13.91
CA GLN A 150 3.85 28.60 12.52
C GLN A 150 2.34 28.80 12.31
N MET A 151 1.52 28.68 13.36
CA MET A 151 0.08 28.94 13.28
C MET A 151 -0.25 30.30 13.92
N ASP A 152 -1.00 31.13 13.18
CA ASP A 152 -1.48 32.45 13.63
C ASP A 152 -2.83 32.35 14.38
N THR A 153 -2.94 31.36 15.30
CA THR A 153 -4.16 31.15 16.10
C THR A 153 -3.80 30.88 17.55
N GLU A 154 -4.74 31.18 18.47
CA GLU A 154 -4.58 30.80 19.85
C GLU A 154 -4.74 29.29 19.98
N LEU A 155 -3.65 28.61 20.34
CA LEU A 155 -3.60 27.17 20.44
C LEU A 155 -3.99 26.68 21.84
N ILE A 156 -4.70 25.56 21.88
CA ILE A 156 -4.83 24.76 23.10
C ILE A 156 -3.52 24.02 23.36
N LYS A 157 -3.38 23.39 24.53
CA LYS A 157 -2.17 22.66 24.87
C LYS A 157 -2.14 21.27 24.20
N HIS A 158 -1.29 21.11 23.18
CA HIS A 158 -1.11 19.86 22.42
C HIS A 158 0.01 18.97 22.97
N ASP A 159 0.94 19.53 23.74
CA ASP A 159 1.94 18.73 24.48
C ASP A 159 1.67 18.80 25.96
N GLN A 160 1.15 17.70 26.52
CA GLN A 160 0.56 17.67 27.85
C GLN A 160 1.49 17.11 28.90
N ASP A 161 1.29 17.55 30.15
CA ASP A 161 2.01 17.10 31.35
C ASP A 161 1.22 16.03 32.13
N LEU A 162 0.27 15.34 31.50
CA LEU A 162 -0.54 14.28 32.10
C LEU A 162 0.03 12.89 31.77
N ASP A 163 -0.40 11.87 32.54
CA ASP A 163 -0.19 10.48 32.12
C ASP A 163 -0.84 10.26 30.75
N ARG A 164 -0.13 9.59 29.87
CA ARG A 164 -0.51 9.42 28.46
C ARG A 164 -1.85 8.71 28.25
N SER A 165 -2.35 8.03 29.25
CA SER A 165 -3.65 7.35 29.21
C SER A 165 -4.86 8.25 29.49
N PHE A 166 -4.67 9.53 29.80
CA PHE A 166 -5.76 10.46 30.04
C PHE A 166 -6.04 11.34 28.82
N ALA A 167 -7.33 11.47 28.49
CA ALA A 167 -7.78 12.46 27.52
C ALA A 167 -7.56 13.88 28.06
N SER A 168 -7.24 14.81 27.17
CA SER A 168 -6.88 16.19 27.53
C SER A 168 -7.59 17.25 26.74
N HIS A 169 -7.99 16.94 25.53
CA HIS A 169 -8.87 17.80 24.71
C HIS A 169 -9.85 16.97 23.89
N THR A 170 -10.72 17.64 23.16
CA THR A 170 -11.66 17.00 22.25
C THR A 170 -11.31 17.31 20.81
N VAL A 171 -11.64 16.37 19.94
CA VAL A 171 -11.61 16.58 18.49
C VAL A 171 -13.01 16.49 17.93
N GLN A 172 -13.31 17.35 16.95
CA GLN A 172 -14.54 17.33 16.17
C GLN A 172 -14.33 16.43 14.96
N ILE A 173 -15.15 15.38 14.84
CA ILE A 173 -15.09 14.40 13.74
C ILE A 173 -16.11 14.81 12.67
N GLU A 174 -15.67 14.82 11.43
CA GLU A 174 -16.53 15.07 10.27
C GLU A 174 -17.46 13.88 10.00
N LYS A 175 -18.75 14.18 9.75
CA LYS A 175 -19.74 13.15 9.36
C LYS A 175 -19.38 12.54 8.01
N ASP A 176 -19.88 11.34 7.77
CA ASP A 176 -19.63 10.57 6.54
C ASP A 176 -18.15 10.19 6.32
N THR A 177 -17.35 10.17 7.41
CA THR A 177 -15.97 9.71 7.42
C THR A 177 -15.84 8.30 7.99
N LEU A 178 -14.72 7.63 7.67
CA LEU A 178 -14.38 6.36 8.28
C LEU A 178 -14.28 6.50 9.81
N LEU A 179 -13.62 7.57 10.27
CA LEU A 179 -13.45 7.82 11.69
C LEU A 179 -14.80 7.98 12.40
N TYR A 180 -15.75 8.71 11.81
CA TYR A 180 -17.12 8.81 12.33
C TYR A 180 -17.79 7.45 12.44
N ASN A 181 -17.67 6.63 11.40
CA ASN A 181 -18.28 5.29 11.37
C ASN A 181 -17.65 4.33 12.41
N LEU A 182 -16.40 4.55 12.81
CA LEU A 182 -15.73 3.73 13.81
C LEU A 182 -16.17 4.07 15.23
N PHE A 183 -16.45 5.34 15.53
CA PHE A 183 -16.77 5.79 16.89
C PHE A 183 -18.25 6.14 17.10
N ASP A 184 -19.02 6.28 16.05
CA ASP A 184 -20.45 6.68 16.07
C ASP A 184 -20.68 7.97 16.90
N THR A 185 -19.76 8.94 16.77
CA THR A 185 -19.82 10.23 17.45
C THR A 185 -19.13 11.30 16.63
N ASP A 186 -19.60 12.54 16.76
CA ASP A 186 -18.98 13.72 16.15
C ASP A 186 -17.97 14.43 17.09
N VAL A 187 -17.86 14.01 18.35
CA VAL A 187 -16.89 14.52 19.31
C VAL A 187 -16.21 13.38 20.05
N LEU A 188 -14.88 13.37 20.03
CA LEU A 188 -14.08 12.36 20.73
C LEU A 188 -13.06 13.03 21.65
N ALA A 189 -12.95 12.55 22.89
CA ALA A 189 -11.92 13.00 23.82
C ALA A 189 -10.62 12.22 23.60
N VAL A 190 -9.50 12.92 23.38
CA VAL A 190 -8.21 12.35 23.04
C VAL A 190 -7.07 12.87 23.92
N ASN A 191 -5.98 12.13 24.01
CA ASN A 191 -4.72 12.59 24.58
C ASN A 191 -3.89 13.33 23.54
N SER A 192 -2.86 14.08 23.94
CA SER A 192 -2.07 14.86 22.99
C SER A 192 -0.64 15.09 23.48
N PHE A 193 0.34 14.74 22.66
CA PHE A 193 1.77 14.80 22.96
C PHE A 193 2.55 15.14 21.67
N HIS A 194 2.23 16.27 21.03
CA HIS A 194 2.86 16.68 19.80
C HIS A 194 2.97 18.21 19.70
N HIS A 195 3.98 18.68 18.99
CA HIS A 195 4.16 20.06 18.58
C HIS A 195 4.16 20.22 17.05
N GLN A 196 4.28 19.09 16.32
CA GLN A 196 4.09 19.02 14.87
C GLN A 196 2.68 18.57 14.54
N ALA A 197 2.16 19.01 13.38
CA ALA A 197 0.85 18.57 12.88
C ALA A 197 0.80 18.62 11.35
N VAL A 198 -0.20 17.97 10.78
CA VAL A 198 -0.52 18.09 9.35
C VAL A 198 -0.92 19.52 9.04
N LYS A 199 -0.27 20.15 8.04
CA LYS A 199 -0.59 21.48 7.51
C LYS A 199 -1.55 21.35 6.33
N GLU A 200 -1.15 20.56 5.34
CA GLU A 200 -1.96 20.24 4.17
C GLU A 200 -2.01 18.72 4.01
N ALA A 201 -3.22 18.17 3.94
CA ALA A 201 -3.38 16.75 3.68
C ALA A 201 -2.79 16.37 2.33
N ALA A 202 -2.26 15.16 2.22
CA ALA A 202 -1.74 14.66 0.96
C ALA A 202 -2.84 14.55 -0.12
N PRO A 203 -2.51 14.66 -1.42
CA PRO A 203 -3.45 14.36 -2.50
C PRO A 203 -4.13 13.00 -2.29
N GLY A 204 -5.44 12.91 -2.53
CA GLY A 204 -6.22 11.70 -2.28
C GLY A 204 -6.54 11.43 -0.80
N PHE A 205 -6.34 12.42 0.07
CA PHE A 205 -6.73 12.38 1.48
C PHE A 205 -7.69 13.51 1.83
N ARG A 206 -8.55 13.26 2.80
CA ARG A 206 -9.39 14.28 3.41
C ARG A 206 -9.13 14.36 4.92
N VAL A 207 -9.30 15.54 5.46
CA VAL A 207 -9.31 15.75 6.92
C VAL A 207 -10.60 15.19 7.47
N CYS A 208 -10.53 14.37 8.50
CA CYS A 208 -11.70 13.75 9.14
C CYS A 208 -11.87 14.14 10.62
N ALA A 209 -10.87 14.78 11.24
CA ALA A 209 -11.03 15.39 12.56
C ALA A 209 -10.12 16.60 12.77
N ARG A 210 -10.60 17.55 13.58
CA ARG A 210 -9.85 18.73 14.04
C ARG A 210 -10.09 19.00 15.52
N SER A 211 -9.10 19.59 16.18
CA SER A 211 -9.27 20.22 17.48
C SER A 211 -9.98 21.57 17.40
N SER A 212 -10.38 22.12 18.53
CA SER A 212 -11.14 23.39 18.57
C SER A 212 -10.39 24.60 18.05
N ASP A 213 -9.06 24.55 18.04
CA ASP A 213 -8.15 25.59 17.49
C ASP A 213 -7.81 25.38 16.02
N GLY A 214 -8.38 24.33 15.39
CA GLY A 214 -8.27 24.06 13.96
C GLY A 214 -7.10 23.16 13.56
N VAL A 215 -6.29 22.68 14.50
CA VAL A 215 -5.23 21.70 14.20
C VAL A 215 -5.84 20.42 13.63
N ILE A 216 -5.24 19.90 12.55
CA ILE A 216 -5.66 18.62 11.95
C ILE A 216 -5.25 17.48 12.86
N GLU A 217 -6.24 16.72 13.32
CA GLU A 217 -6.06 15.62 14.27
C GLU A 217 -6.26 14.25 13.62
N ALA A 218 -6.94 14.17 12.47
CA ALA A 218 -7.03 12.94 11.71
C ALA A 218 -7.22 13.20 10.21
N VAL A 219 -6.66 12.29 9.40
CA VAL A 219 -6.83 12.23 7.95
C VAL A 219 -7.14 10.80 7.51
N GLU A 220 -7.94 10.66 6.47
CA GLU A 220 -8.25 9.37 5.86
C GLU A 220 -8.13 9.45 4.33
N SER A 221 -7.76 8.36 3.68
CA SER A 221 -7.66 8.33 2.23
C SER A 221 -9.03 8.24 1.56
N THR A 222 -9.15 8.93 0.43
CA THR A 222 -10.27 8.83 -0.52
C THR A 222 -9.90 8.04 -1.78
N GLU A 223 -8.62 7.77 -1.99
CA GLU A 223 -8.09 7.02 -3.16
C GLU A 223 -7.59 5.64 -2.78
N TYR A 224 -6.76 5.55 -1.72
CA TYR A 224 -6.26 4.26 -1.24
C TYR A 224 -7.31 3.59 -0.35
N LYS A 225 -7.49 2.30 -0.50
CA LYS A 225 -8.61 1.59 0.11
C LYS A 225 -8.70 1.70 1.63
N SER A 226 -7.58 1.63 2.33
CA SER A 226 -7.56 1.48 3.79
C SER A 226 -6.37 2.20 4.41
N MET A 227 -6.41 3.54 4.44
CA MET A 227 -5.40 4.37 5.09
C MET A 227 -6.05 5.41 6.00
N LEU A 228 -5.69 5.40 7.28
CA LEU A 228 -6.18 6.30 8.32
C LEU A 228 -5.00 6.77 9.17
N GLY A 229 -4.94 8.06 9.47
CA GLY A 229 -3.97 8.64 10.40
C GLY A 229 -4.65 9.42 11.50
N VAL A 230 -4.14 9.28 12.73
CA VAL A 230 -4.59 10.05 13.90
C VAL A 230 -3.38 10.70 14.59
N GLN A 231 -3.56 11.92 15.10
CA GLN A 231 -2.46 12.68 15.70
C GLN A 231 -2.26 12.35 17.19
N TRP A 232 -3.31 11.87 17.87
CA TRP A 232 -3.25 11.43 19.26
C TRP A 232 -2.65 10.03 19.42
N HIS A 233 -2.56 9.54 20.67
CA HIS A 233 -1.97 8.25 21.04
C HIS A 233 -3.03 7.27 21.58
N PRO A 234 -3.79 6.58 20.70
CA PRO A 234 -4.84 5.64 21.10
C PRO A 234 -4.30 4.42 21.89
N GLU A 235 -3.05 4.01 21.61
CA GLU A 235 -2.40 2.86 22.26
C GLU A 235 -2.18 3.05 23.75
N CYS A 236 -2.08 4.31 24.20
CA CYS A 236 -1.85 4.61 25.61
C CYS A 236 -3.09 4.33 26.48
N PHE A 237 -4.29 4.54 25.96
CA PHE A 237 -5.54 4.18 26.65
C PHE A 237 -5.66 2.67 26.83
N ILE A 238 -5.38 1.91 25.80
CA ILE A 238 -5.52 0.45 25.76
C ILE A 238 -4.53 -0.23 26.71
N LEU A 239 -3.32 0.31 26.84
CA LEU A 239 -2.32 -0.21 27.76
C LEU A 239 -2.81 -0.14 29.22
N ARG A 240 -3.63 0.84 29.58
CA ARG A 240 -4.23 1.00 30.90
C ARG A 240 -5.57 0.27 31.08
N GLY A 241 -6.03 -0.45 30.05
CA GLY A 241 -7.27 -1.22 30.07
C GLY A 241 -8.51 -0.43 29.66
N ASP A 242 -8.36 0.80 29.19
CA ASP A 242 -9.45 1.57 28.56
C ASP A 242 -9.53 1.22 27.08
N GLU A 243 -10.59 0.55 26.68
CA GLU A 243 -10.80 0.04 25.32
C GLU A 243 -11.52 1.05 24.39
N CYS A 244 -11.74 2.29 24.84
CA CYS A 244 -12.45 3.31 24.06
C CYS A 244 -11.81 3.54 22.67
N MET A 245 -10.51 3.33 22.51
CA MET A 245 -9.75 3.49 21.26
C MET A 245 -9.56 2.19 20.48
N MET A 246 -10.10 1.06 20.94
CA MET A 246 -10.02 -0.23 20.23
C MET A 246 -10.61 -0.22 18.81
N PRO A 247 -11.63 0.60 18.47
CA PRO A 247 -12.16 0.64 17.11
C PRO A 247 -11.09 0.90 16.03
N LEU A 248 -10.04 1.70 16.30
CA LEU A 248 -8.94 1.97 15.35
C LEU A 248 -8.11 0.71 15.06
N PHE A 249 -7.72 -0.01 16.10
CA PHE A 249 -6.93 -1.24 15.94
C PHE A 249 -7.76 -2.39 15.38
N GLY A 250 -9.03 -2.47 15.78
CA GLY A 250 -10.01 -3.43 15.24
C GLY A 250 -10.21 -3.22 13.74
N TRP A 251 -10.32 -1.96 13.30
CA TRP A 251 -10.40 -1.63 11.87
C TRP A 251 -9.13 -2.05 11.12
N LEU A 252 -7.93 -1.69 11.60
CA LEU A 252 -6.68 -2.07 10.94
C LEU A 252 -6.57 -3.59 10.78
N VAL A 253 -6.84 -4.34 11.85
CA VAL A 253 -6.76 -5.81 11.84
C VAL A 253 -7.81 -6.43 10.91
N LYS A 254 -9.03 -5.88 10.86
CA LYS A 254 -10.10 -6.31 9.94
C LYS A 254 -9.71 -6.07 8.49
N GLU A 255 -9.21 -4.88 8.15
CA GLU A 255 -8.75 -4.57 6.79
C GLU A 255 -7.55 -5.44 6.38
N ALA A 256 -6.60 -5.65 7.30
CA ALA A 256 -5.47 -6.54 7.10
C ALA A 256 -5.90 -8.00 6.87
N ALA A 257 -6.93 -8.48 7.58
CA ALA A 257 -7.48 -9.81 7.35
C ALA A 257 -8.12 -9.93 5.96
N SER A 258 -8.83 -8.89 5.51
CA SER A 258 -9.40 -8.82 4.16
C SER A 258 -8.31 -8.80 3.08
N PHE A 259 -7.25 -8.03 3.29
CA PHE A 259 -6.09 -7.98 2.39
C PHE A 259 -5.37 -9.34 2.31
N LYS A 260 -5.14 -9.98 3.45
CA LYS A 260 -4.59 -11.33 3.54
C LYS A 260 -5.39 -12.35 2.74
N GLU A 261 -6.72 -12.33 2.87
CA GLU A 261 -7.59 -13.24 2.13
C GLU A 261 -7.55 -12.97 0.63
N ALA A 262 -7.48 -11.69 0.21
CA ALA A 262 -7.29 -11.33 -1.19
C ALA A 262 -5.95 -11.85 -1.75
N LYS A 263 -4.84 -11.67 -1.03
CA LYS A 263 -3.54 -12.25 -1.42
C LYS A 263 -3.62 -13.79 -1.55
N ARG A 264 -4.24 -14.44 -0.57
CA ARG A 264 -4.43 -15.90 -0.58
C ARG A 264 -5.25 -16.37 -1.78
N LEU A 265 -6.31 -15.64 -2.12
CA LEU A 265 -7.14 -15.95 -3.27
C LEU A 265 -6.35 -15.79 -4.57
N HIS A 266 -5.68 -14.66 -4.77
CA HIS A 266 -4.83 -14.40 -5.95
C HIS A 266 -3.71 -15.45 -6.09
N GLY A 267 -3.16 -15.95 -4.98
CA GLY A 267 -2.18 -17.04 -5.02
C GLY A 267 -2.73 -18.35 -5.58
N ARG A 268 -4.05 -18.57 -5.51
CA ARG A 268 -4.72 -19.85 -5.89
C ARG A 268 -5.38 -19.84 -7.25
N ILE A 269 -5.77 -18.68 -7.74
CA ILE A 269 -6.43 -18.49 -9.04
C ILE A 269 -5.48 -17.84 -10.05
N ILE A 270 -5.82 -17.89 -11.34
CA ILE A 270 -5.19 -17.05 -12.36
C ILE A 270 -5.95 -15.73 -12.42
N THR A 271 -5.23 -14.63 -12.25
CA THR A 271 -5.76 -13.28 -12.50
C THR A 271 -5.36 -12.85 -13.90
N LEU A 272 -6.32 -12.48 -14.72
CA LEU A 272 -6.13 -12.09 -16.11
C LEU A 272 -6.83 -10.77 -16.40
N ASP A 273 -6.05 -9.78 -16.85
CA ASP A 273 -6.58 -8.60 -17.53
C ASP A 273 -6.77 -8.93 -19.01
N SER A 274 -8.01 -8.87 -19.48
CA SER A 274 -8.38 -9.29 -20.83
C SER A 274 -8.05 -8.27 -21.93
N HIS A 275 -7.60 -7.05 -21.56
CA HIS A 275 -7.30 -6.00 -22.55
C HIS A 275 -6.36 -4.94 -21.97
N CYS A 276 -5.20 -4.79 -22.57
CA CYS A 276 -4.20 -3.83 -22.12
C CYS A 276 -3.59 -3.06 -23.32
N ASP A 277 -3.67 -1.73 -23.23
CA ASP A 277 -3.21 -0.80 -24.25
C ASP A 277 -1.76 -0.32 -24.05
N THR A 278 -0.98 -0.95 -23.18
CA THR A 278 0.45 -0.61 -23.02
C THR A 278 1.19 -0.51 -24.35
N PRO A 279 0.92 -1.35 -25.40
CA PRO A 279 1.59 -1.22 -26.69
C PRO A 279 1.35 0.11 -27.42
N MET A 280 0.30 0.86 -27.12
CA MET A 280 0.08 2.20 -27.68
C MET A 280 1.14 3.24 -27.27
N PHE A 281 1.94 2.93 -26.26
CA PHE A 281 2.96 3.82 -25.69
C PHE A 281 4.39 3.40 -26.07
N PHE A 282 4.59 2.36 -26.90
CA PHE A 282 5.92 1.87 -27.26
C PHE A 282 6.79 2.92 -27.96
N ASP A 283 6.17 3.81 -28.74
CA ASP A 283 6.83 4.96 -29.39
C ASP A 283 7.29 6.05 -28.40
N GLN A 284 6.82 6.02 -27.15
CA GLN A 284 7.16 6.98 -26.09
C GLN A 284 8.33 6.53 -25.20
N GLN A 285 9.11 5.56 -25.65
CA GLN A 285 10.27 5.03 -24.96
C GLN A 285 9.97 4.53 -23.53
N ILE A 286 8.83 3.86 -23.34
CA ILE A 286 8.49 3.23 -22.07
C ILE A 286 9.42 2.05 -21.77
N ASN A 287 9.60 1.75 -20.48
CA ASN A 287 10.32 0.56 -20.04
C ASN A 287 9.37 -0.32 -19.21
N PHE A 288 8.94 -1.43 -19.80
CA PHE A 288 8.03 -2.37 -19.15
C PHE A 288 8.61 -3.05 -17.88
N ALA A 289 9.95 -3.10 -17.76
CA ALA A 289 10.64 -3.66 -16.59
C ALA A 289 10.70 -2.71 -15.39
N THR A 290 10.38 -1.43 -15.58
CA THR A 290 10.39 -0.41 -14.53
C THR A 290 8.98 0.12 -14.28
N ARG A 291 8.72 0.64 -13.07
CA ARG A 291 7.46 1.32 -12.79
C ARG A 291 7.39 2.62 -13.59
N ASP A 292 6.62 2.62 -14.67
CA ASP A 292 6.50 3.76 -15.59
C ASP A 292 5.14 4.47 -15.36
N PRO A 293 5.13 5.78 -15.05
CA PRO A 293 3.88 6.54 -14.81
C PRO A 293 3.05 6.74 -16.09
N LYS A 294 3.62 6.53 -17.28
CA LYS A 294 2.92 6.70 -18.55
C LYS A 294 1.96 5.56 -18.89
N ILE A 295 2.16 4.40 -18.32
CA ILE A 295 1.38 3.18 -18.61
C ILE A 295 0.71 2.64 -17.36
N LEU A 296 -0.42 1.98 -17.51
CA LEU A 296 -1.18 1.41 -16.40
C LEU A 296 -0.72 -0.01 -16.02
N VAL A 297 -0.07 -0.72 -16.93
CA VAL A 297 0.42 -2.08 -16.72
C VAL A 297 1.89 -2.16 -17.10
N ASP A 298 2.72 -2.49 -16.11
CA ASP A 298 4.13 -2.85 -16.22
C ASP A 298 4.45 -4.00 -15.23
N LEU A 299 5.66 -4.54 -15.24
CA LEU A 299 6.03 -5.68 -14.39
C LEU A 299 5.93 -5.38 -12.90
N HIS A 300 6.21 -4.14 -12.46
CA HIS A 300 6.02 -3.74 -11.07
C HIS A 300 4.55 -3.73 -10.67
N LYS A 301 3.69 -3.06 -11.46
CA LYS A 301 2.25 -2.98 -11.19
C LYS A 301 1.58 -4.36 -11.26
N MET A 302 1.99 -5.22 -12.21
CA MET A 302 1.53 -6.61 -12.25
C MET A 302 1.92 -7.39 -10.99
N THR A 303 3.10 -7.13 -10.44
CA THR A 303 3.58 -7.79 -9.22
C THR A 303 2.85 -7.26 -7.99
N GLU A 304 2.78 -5.95 -7.84
CA GLU A 304 2.14 -5.26 -6.72
C GLU A 304 0.63 -5.54 -6.64
N GLY A 305 -0.04 -5.58 -7.80
CA GLY A 305 -1.48 -5.89 -7.93
C GLY A 305 -1.79 -7.39 -8.00
N HIS A 306 -0.80 -8.27 -7.88
CA HIS A 306 -0.97 -9.73 -8.03
C HIS A 306 -1.65 -10.14 -9.33
N LEU A 307 -1.38 -9.42 -10.44
CA LEU A 307 -1.86 -9.74 -11.78
C LEU A 307 -0.93 -10.79 -12.41
N ASP A 308 -1.46 -11.95 -12.76
CA ASP A 308 -0.68 -13.05 -13.34
C ASP A 308 -0.49 -12.88 -14.85
N ALA A 309 -1.52 -12.39 -15.54
CA ALA A 309 -1.54 -12.31 -17.00
C ALA A 309 -2.27 -11.07 -17.51
N THR A 310 -1.87 -10.60 -18.69
CA THR A 310 -2.61 -9.58 -19.44
C THR A 310 -2.58 -9.89 -20.92
N ILE A 311 -3.65 -9.50 -21.64
CA ILE A 311 -3.68 -9.55 -23.12
C ILE A 311 -3.26 -8.19 -23.65
N MET A 312 -2.06 -8.10 -24.21
CA MET A 312 -1.56 -6.89 -24.86
C MET A 312 -2.10 -6.79 -26.28
N VAL A 313 -2.62 -5.63 -26.60
CA VAL A 313 -3.45 -5.47 -27.78
C VAL A 313 -2.78 -4.58 -28.84
N ALA A 314 -2.73 -5.07 -30.07
CA ALA A 314 -2.43 -4.23 -31.22
C ALA A 314 -3.67 -3.43 -31.59
N TYR A 315 -3.75 -2.19 -31.12
CA TYR A 315 -4.84 -1.26 -31.44
C TYR A 315 -4.68 -0.63 -32.83
N LEU A 316 -5.75 -0.66 -33.60
CA LEU A 316 -5.82 -0.09 -34.93
C LEU A 316 -6.99 0.89 -35.04
N LYS A 317 -6.68 2.18 -35.15
CA LYS A 317 -7.71 3.17 -35.45
C LYS A 317 -8.35 2.87 -36.77
N GLN A 318 -9.68 2.86 -36.85
CA GLN A 318 -10.42 2.73 -38.11
C GLN A 318 -10.10 3.91 -39.04
N MET A 319 -9.70 3.59 -40.27
CA MET A 319 -9.38 4.53 -41.32
C MET A 319 -10.23 4.22 -42.56
N GLU A 320 -9.89 4.84 -43.69
CA GLU A 320 -10.50 4.56 -44.99
C GLU A 320 -10.29 3.09 -45.41
N ARG A 321 -11.19 2.59 -46.29
CA ARG A 321 -11.11 1.21 -46.78
C ARG A 321 -10.51 1.12 -48.17
N THR A 322 -9.49 1.95 -48.46
CA THR A 322 -8.68 1.82 -49.67
C THR A 322 -7.71 0.64 -49.55
N ASP A 323 -7.24 0.12 -50.67
CA ASP A 323 -6.30 -1.01 -50.70
C ASP A 323 -5.01 -0.71 -49.92
N GLU A 324 -4.49 0.51 -50.09
CA GLU A 324 -3.30 0.98 -49.39
C GLU A 324 -3.52 1.08 -47.86
N ALA A 325 -4.66 1.64 -47.46
CA ALA A 325 -4.99 1.75 -46.02
C ALA A 325 -5.19 0.39 -45.35
N LEU A 326 -5.83 -0.56 -46.05
CA LEU A 326 -6.01 -1.93 -45.56
C LEU A 326 -4.69 -2.70 -45.43
N LEU A 327 -3.78 -2.55 -46.43
CA LEU A 327 -2.43 -3.13 -46.33
C LEU A 327 -1.61 -2.50 -45.20
N ALA A 328 -1.68 -1.18 -45.06
CA ALA A 328 -1.01 -0.47 -43.98
C ALA A 328 -1.53 -0.89 -42.59
N ALA A 329 -2.84 -1.14 -42.42
CA ALA A 329 -3.43 -1.62 -41.19
C ALA A 329 -2.89 -3.01 -40.79
N THR A 330 -2.85 -3.94 -41.77
CA THR A 330 -2.28 -5.28 -41.55
C THR A 330 -0.81 -5.20 -41.15
N ALA A 331 -0.01 -4.37 -41.85
CA ALA A 331 1.40 -4.17 -41.51
C ALA A 331 1.61 -3.49 -40.13
N LYS A 332 0.72 -2.57 -39.77
CA LYS A 332 0.74 -1.95 -38.44
C LYS A 332 0.48 -2.96 -37.33
N ALA A 333 -0.51 -3.85 -37.52
CA ALA A 333 -0.77 -4.93 -36.58
C ALA A 333 0.46 -5.82 -36.37
N ASP A 334 1.09 -6.24 -37.49
CA ASP A 334 2.30 -7.07 -37.42
C ASP A 334 3.45 -6.37 -36.71
N ARG A 335 3.66 -5.09 -36.94
CA ARG A 335 4.68 -4.30 -36.23
C ARG A 335 4.44 -4.25 -34.72
N ILE A 336 3.22 -3.92 -34.29
CA ILE A 336 2.91 -3.85 -32.85
C ILE A 336 3.08 -5.23 -32.18
N LEU A 337 2.63 -6.29 -32.85
CA LEU A 337 2.82 -7.66 -32.34
C LEU A 337 4.31 -8.02 -32.23
N ASN A 338 5.16 -7.61 -33.19
CA ASN A 338 6.61 -7.78 -33.08
C ASN A 338 7.19 -7.03 -31.88
N GLU A 339 6.77 -5.79 -31.69
CA GLU A 339 7.21 -4.96 -30.53
C GLU A 339 6.83 -5.59 -29.19
N ILE A 340 5.63 -6.20 -29.06
CA ILE A 340 5.22 -6.96 -27.89
C ILE A 340 6.14 -8.18 -27.69
N GLU A 341 6.37 -8.99 -28.72
CA GLU A 341 7.22 -10.16 -28.66
C GLU A 341 8.67 -9.80 -28.28
N GLU A 342 9.21 -8.72 -28.85
CA GLU A 342 10.54 -8.20 -28.49
C GLU A 342 10.60 -7.69 -27.05
N MET A 343 9.55 -7.01 -26.58
CA MET A 343 9.45 -6.55 -25.18
C MET A 343 9.46 -7.74 -24.24
N VAL A 344 8.70 -8.80 -24.52
CA VAL A 344 8.69 -10.05 -23.73
C VAL A 344 10.07 -10.71 -23.76
N ALA A 345 10.70 -10.82 -24.92
CA ALA A 345 12.02 -11.43 -25.08
C ALA A 345 13.10 -10.69 -24.26
N ARG A 346 13.06 -9.35 -24.23
CA ARG A 346 13.98 -8.55 -23.40
C ARG A 346 13.79 -8.78 -21.89
N ASN A 347 12.61 -9.21 -21.47
CA ASN A 347 12.25 -9.41 -20.06
C ASN A 347 12.00 -10.90 -19.71
N CYS A 348 12.57 -11.83 -20.46
CA CYS A 348 12.25 -13.25 -20.40
C CYS A 348 12.51 -13.96 -19.06
N THR A 349 13.23 -13.34 -18.14
CA THR A 349 13.39 -13.83 -16.76
C THR A 349 12.14 -13.66 -15.92
N ALA A 350 11.32 -12.61 -16.19
CA ALA A 350 10.16 -12.22 -15.39
C ALA A 350 8.82 -12.43 -16.12
N VAL A 351 8.83 -12.50 -17.46
CA VAL A 351 7.61 -12.60 -18.28
C VAL A 351 7.84 -13.52 -19.49
N ASP A 352 6.78 -14.15 -19.96
CA ASP A 352 6.82 -14.97 -21.19
C ASP A 352 5.48 -14.93 -21.91
N LEU A 353 5.45 -15.36 -23.18
CA LEU A 353 4.23 -15.44 -23.97
C LEU A 353 3.40 -16.67 -23.55
N ALA A 354 2.10 -16.48 -23.48
CA ALA A 354 1.11 -17.53 -23.26
C ALA A 354 0.16 -17.60 -24.46
N TYR A 355 -0.07 -18.80 -24.97
CA TYR A 355 -0.91 -19.07 -26.12
C TYR A 355 -2.16 -19.88 -25.76
N THR A 356 -2.12 -20.53 -24.60
CA THR A 356 -3.18 -21.41 -24.11
C THR A 356 -3.43 -21.17 -22.60
N PRO A 357 -4.59 -21.57 -22.07
CA PRO A 357 -4.83 -21.52 -20.63
C PRO A 357 -3.78 -22.32 -19.82
N SER A 358 -3.27 -23.43 -20.36
CA SER A 358 -2.23 -24.23 -19.71
C SER A 358 -0.91 -23.46 -19.55
N ASP A 359 -0.58 -22.58 -20.48
CA ASP A 359 0.61 -21.72 -20.37
C ASP A 359 0.50 -20.77 -19.19
N LEU A 360 -0.69 -20.22 -18.92
CA LEU A 360 -0.91 -19.32 -17.79
C LEU A 360 -0.56 -20.01 -16.46
N TYR A 361 -1.02 -21.24 -16.25
CA TYR A 361 -0.71 -22.01 -15.05
C TYR A 361 0.78 -22.36 -14.97
N ARG A 362 1.37 -22.78 -16.09
CA ARG A 362 2.80 -23.12 -16.18
C ARG A 362 3.66 -21.91 -15.81
N LEU A 363 3.39 -20.74 -16.38
CA LEU A 363 4.15 -19.52 -16.12
C LEU A 363 3.98 -19.03 -14.68
N LYS A 364 2.77 -19.07 -14.13
CA LYS A 364 2.54 -18.76 -12.71
C LYS A 364 3.36 -19.65 -11.78
N LEU A 365 3.40 -20.96 -12.03
CA LEU A 365 4.23 -21.90 -11.26
C LEU A 365 5.73 -21.62 -11.37
N GLN A 366 6.17 -21.01 -12.47
CA GLN A 366 7.56 -20.57 -12.67
C GLN A 366 7.86 -19.20 -12.06
N GLY A 367 6.87 -18.53 -11.44
CA GLY A 367 7.00 -17.17 -10.92
C GLY A 367 7.06 -16.10 -12.01
N LYS A 368 6.67 -16.42 -13.25
CA LYS A 368 6.65 -15.46 -14.37
C LYS A 368 5.25 -14.91 -14.60
N LYS A 369 5.20 -13.68 -15.08
CA LYS A 369 3.98 -13.07 -15.64
C LYS A 369 3.74 -13.60 -17.05
N ALA A 370 2.49 -13.60 -17.49
CA ALA A 370 2.10 -14.07 -18.82
C ALA A 370 1.58 -12.92 -19.68
N ILE A 371 2.04 -12.85 -20.92
CA ILE A 371 1.49 -11.94 -21.94
C ILE A 371 0.82 -12.79 -23.00
N MET A 372 -0.43 -12.45 -23.34
CA MET A 372 -1.12 -12.98 -24.50
C MET A 372 -1.29 -11.89 -25.53
N LEU A 373 -1.43 -12.26 -26.81
CA LEU A 373 -1.54 -11.32 -27.93
C LEU A 373 -3.00 -11.12 -28.31
N GLY A 374 -3.43 -9.86 -28.43
CA GLY A 374 -4.74 -9.47 -28.92
C GLY A 374 -4.64 -8.49 -30.09
N ILE A 375 -5.69 -8.36 -30.86
CA ILE A 375 -5.86 -7.30 -31.85
C ILE A 375 -7.18 -6.59 -31.60
N GLU A 376 -7.14 -5.28 -31.50
CA GLU A 376 -8.33 -4.46 -31.47
C GLU A 376 -8.57 -3.81 -32.82
N ASN A 377 -9.75 -4.08 -33.34
CA ASN A 377 -10.28 -3.73 -34.66
C ASN A 377 -9.90 -4.72 -35.77
N GLY A 378 -10.91 -5.43 -36.26
CA GLY A 378 -10.81 -6.33 -37.43
C GLY A 378 -10.34 -5.68 -38.71
N TYR A 379 -10.12 -4.37 -38.72
CA TYR A 379 -9.46 -3.62 -39.77
C TYR A 379 -8.07 -4.20 -40.13
N ALA A 380 -7.41 -4.87 -39.19
CA ALA A 380 -6.17 -5.62 -39.36
C ALA A 380 -6.27 -6.76 -40.40
N ILE A 381 -7.46 -7.31 -40.64
CA ILE A 381 -7.68 -8.41 -41.58
C ILE A 381 -7.38 -7.93 -43.00
N GLY A 382 -7.58 -6.63 -43.29
CA GLY A 382 -7.43 -6.08 -44.61
C GLY A 382 -8.44 -6.70 -45.57
N LYS A 383 -8.00 -7.04 -46.77
CA LYS A 383 -8.81 -7.70 -47.82
C LYS A 383 -8.72 -9.22 -47.82
N ASP A 384 -7.80 -9.79 -47.06
CA ASP A 384 -7.53 -11.22 -47.06
C ASP A 384 -7.98 -11.89 -45.79
N ILE A 385 -9.12 -12.56 -45.84
CA ILE A 385 -9.67 -13.30 -44.69
C ILE A 385 -8.67 -14.34 -44.11
N ARG A 386 -7.71 -14.82 -44.88
CA ARG A 386 -6.65 -15.73 -44.42
C ARG A 386 -5.75 -15.09 -43.37
N ASN A 387 -5.75 -13.75 -43.23
CA ASN A 387 -5.06 -13.06 -42.15
C ASN A 387 -5.59 -13.44 -40.76
N VAL A 388 -6.84 -13.83 -40.64
CA VAL A 388 -7.40 -14.36 -39.38
C VAL A 388 -6.64 -15.62 -38.96
N GLU A 389 -6.46 -16.57 -39.87
CA GLU A 389 -5.71 -17.80 -39.61
C GLU A 389 -4.21 -17.51 -39.35
N ARG A 390 -3.64 -16.58 -40.13
CA ARG A 390 -2.25 -16.14 -39.94
C ARG A 390 -2.00 -15.56 -38.53
N PHE A 391 -2.85 -14.65 -38.08
CA PHE A 391 -2.75 -14.07 -36.75
C PHE A 391 -3.01 -15.13 -35.64
N ARG A 392 -3.96 -16.04 -35.86
CA ARG A 392 -4.19 -17.16 -34.96
C ARG A 392 -2.96 -18.08 -34.81
N LYS A 393 -2.31 -18.42 -35.94
CA LYS A 393 -1.07 -19.21 -35.94
C LYS A 393 0.10 -18.49 -35.26
N ARG A 394 0.12 -17.17 -35.27
CA ARG A 394 1.10 -16.35 -34.56
C ARG A 394 0.86 -16.36 -33.06
N GLY A 395 -0.34 -16.70 -32.60
CA GLY A 395 -0.68 -16.76 -31.19
C GLY A 395 -1.67 -15.70 -30.71
N VAL A 396 -2.25 -14.92 -31.64
CA VAL A 396 -3.33 -13.98 -31.28
C VAL A 396 -4.54 -14.78 -30.76
N VAL A 397 -5.00 -14.45 -29.56
CA VAL A 397 -6.06 -15.20 -28.85
C VAL A 397 -7.45 -14.63 -29.15
N TYR A 398 -7.54 -13.34 -29.44
CA TYR A 398 -8.77 -12.71 -29.91
C TYR A 398 -8.50 -11.55 -30.86
N MET A 399 -9.54 -11.18 -31.61
CA MET A 399 -9.62 -9.97 -32.42
C MET A 399 -11.02 -9.38 -32.28
N THR A 400 -11.14 -8.09 -31.93
CA THR A 400 -12.42 -7.40 -31.93
C THR A 400 -12.80 -7.01 -33.36
N LEU A 401 -14.10 -6.95 -33.67
CA LEU A 401 -14.55 -6.65 -35.02
C LEU A 401 -14.61 -5.15 -35.30
N CYS A 402 -14.68 -4.31 -34.31
CA CYS A 402 -14.76 -2.85 -34.40
C CYS A 402 -13.87 -2.19 -33.36
#